data_8bb93cbe4ff5045b6c550b5ad17b2a94
#
_entry.id   8bb93cbe4ff5045b6c550b5ad17b2a94
#
_cell.length_a   1.000
_cell.length_b   1.000
_cell.length_c   1.000
_cell.angle_alpha   90.00
_cell.angle_beta   90.00
_cell.angle_gamma   90.00
#
_symmetry.space_group_name_H-M   'P 1'
#
loop_
_entity.id
_entity.type
_entity.pdbx_description
1 polymer ?
#
loop_
_entity_poly.entity_id
_entity_poly.type
_entity_poly.pdbx_seq_one_letter_code
_entity_poly.pdbx_strand_id
1 'polypeptide(L)'
;MAESMPDSRSGDPGSKASIGRRVPAGAPEQTLPMIIIVTGTPGVGKTAVGKLLAERLGSEFLSLGDLVKTQGLHKGFDRRARSYIIDEPAVRWMLNGYLKDHREKRIVFETHSFNSILHKTHGMVAVVLRLDPLVLARRLKGRNWPKLKIWENVEAELIDLSLYDSLKVLGKRRVYEIDATGKSPGNLVREILIVLHKGKGWSMKSLPNWLEKYDPVLLSRRIL
;
A
#
# COMPACT_ATOMS: atom_id res chain seq x y z
N MET A 1 63.49 -34.84 -36.09
CA MET A 1 64.09 -34.00 -35.02
C MET A 1 63.02 -32.93 -34.74
N ALA A 2 62.19 -33.16 -33.74
CA ALA A 2 62.35 -32.70 -32.36
C ALA A 2 62.33 -31.17 -32.32
N GLU A 3 61.50 -30.48 -31.68
CA GLU A 3 60.93 -30.35 -30.34
C GLU A 3 60.12 -29.05 -30.38
N SER A 4 59.16 -28.76 -29.73
CA SER A 4 58.55 -28.92 -28.45
C SER A 4 57.69 -27.65 -28.18
N MET A 5 56.57 -27.83 -27.63
CA MET A 5 55.72 -26.81 -26.95
C MET A 5 56.48 -26.13 -25.80
N PRO A 6 55.97 -24.95 -25.26
CA PRO A 6 54.88 -24.95 -24.30
C PRO A 6 53.92 -23.76 -24.38
N ASP A 7 52.72 -24.00 -24.17
CA ASP A 7 51.76 -23.69 -23.08
C ASP A 7 52.04 -22.41 -22.24
N SER A 8 51.15 -21.44 -22.29
CA SER A 8 50.90 -20.50 -21.19
C SER A 8 49.44 -20.08 -21.14
N ARG A 9 48.74 -20.69 -20.18
CA ARG A 9 47.45 -20.28 -19.66
C ARG A 9 47.56 -18.91 -19.01
N SER A 10 46.61 -18.02 -19.27
CA SER A 10 46.22 -16.98 -18.33
C SER A 10 44.72 -16.96 -18.21
N GLY A 11 44.27 -17.49 -17.09
CA GLY A 11 42.87 -17.51 -16.72
C GLY A 11 42.43 -16.12 -16.22
N ASP A 12 41.27 -15.75 -16.66
CA ASP A 12 40.52 -14.61 -16.14
C ASP A 12 39.58 -15.08 -15.03
N PRO A 13 39.68 -14.56 -13.79
CA PRO A 13 38.79 -14.96 -12.72
C PRO A 13 37.64 -13.97 -12.59
N GLY A 14 36.44 -14.44 -12.88
CA GLY A 14 35.35 -14.14 -11.98
C GLY A 14 34.45 -12.96 -12.29
N SER A 15 33.56 -13.14 -13.22
CA SER A 15 32.28 -12.45 -13.18
C SER A 15 31.37 -13.14 -12.14
N LYS A 16 31.24 -12.53 -10.96
CA LYS A 16 30.24 -12.97 -9.97
C LYS A 16 28.86 -12.59 -10.46
N ALA A 17 28.17 -13.55 -11.06
CA ALA A 17 26.76 -13.47 -11.35
C ALA A 17 25.99 -13.33 -10.01
N SER A 18 25.32 -12.22 -9.84
CA SER A 18 24.35 -11.98 -8.77
C SER A 18 23.21 -12.99 -8.91
N ILE A 19 23.14 -13.92 -7.98
CA ILE A 19 22.07 -14.93 -7.89
C ILE A 19 20.79 -14.20 -7.47
N GLY A 20 20.03 -13.74 -8.45
CA GLY A 20 18.63 -13.41 -8.27
C GLY A 20 17.90 -14.68 -7.83
N ARG A 21 17.49 -14.77 -6.56
CA ARG A 21 16.61 -15.84 -6.11
C ARG A 21 15.34 -15.83 -6.96
N ARG A 22 15.25 -16.77 -7.89
CA ARG A 22 14.02 -17.09 -8.61
C ARG A 22 12.98 -17.52 -7.57
N VAL A 23 11.79 -16.93 -7.62
CA VAL A 23 10.61 -17.44 -6.94
C VAL A 23 10.38 -18.86 -7.43
N PRO A 24 10.21 -19.87 -6.56
CA PRO A 24 10.01 -21.25 -6.99
C PRO A 24 8.75 -21.35 -7.85
N ALA A 25 8.89 -21.80 -9.08
CA ALA A 25 7.80 -22.23 -9.93
C ALA A 25 7.25 -23.54 -9.34
N GLY A 26 6.00 -23.52 -8.84
CA GLY A 26 5.36 -24.77 -8.41
C GLY A 26 4.53 -24.76 -7.12
N ALA A 27 4.21 -23.59 -6.54
CA ALA A 27 3.10 -23.53 -5.59
C ALA A 27 1.77 -23.52 -6.38
N PRO A 28 0.69 -24.24 -5.90
CA PRO A 28 -0.61 -24.12 -6.55
C PRO A 28 -0.95 -22.64 -6.63
N GLU A 29 -1.35 -22.20 -7.80
CA GLU A 29 -1.77 -20.84 -8.09
C GLU A 29 -3.01 -20.54 -7.23
N GLN A 30 -2.77 -20.22 -5.96
CA GLN A 30 -3.81 -19.63 -5.13
C GLN A 30 -4.13 -18.32 -5.83
N THR A 31 -5.28 -18.31 -6.49
CA THR A 31 -5.72 -17.18 -7.28
C THR A 31 -5.66 -15.94 -6.43
N LEU A 32 -4.71 -15.05 -6.75
CA LEU A 32 -4.58 -13.76 -6.08
C LEU A 32 -5.94 -13.03 -6.12
N PRO A 33 -6.26 -12.24 -5.10
CA PRO A 33 -7.52 -11.51 -5.06
C PRO A 33 -7.74 -10.66 -6.31
N MET A 34 -8.98 -10.58 -6.76
CA MET A 34 -9.34 -9.76 -7.93
C MET A 34 -9.25 -8.25 -7.61
N ILE A 35 -9.57 -7.86 -6.38
CA ILE A 35 -9.48 -6.47 -5.94
C ILE A 35 -8.55 -6.38 -4.74
N ILE A 36 -7.44 -5.67 -4.91
CA ILE A 36 -6.46 -5.40 -3.86
C ILE A 36 -6.57 -3.91 -3.50
N ILE A 37 -7.15 -3.62 -2.34
CA ILE A 37 -7.23 -2.26 -1.82
C ILE A 37 -5.92 -1.94 -1.10
N VAL A 38 -5.21 -0.92 -1.56
CA VAL A 38 -4.05 -0.36 -0.86
C VAL A 38 -4.51 0.86 -0.09
N THR A 39 -4.56 0.75 1.23
CA THR A 39 -5.07 1.79 2.12
C THR A 39 -4.09 2.15 3.23
N GLY A 40 -4.45 3.13 4.06
CA GLY A 40 -3.63 3.67 5.15
C GLY A 40 -3.72 5.19 5.20
N THR A 41 -3.17 5.78 6.23
CA THR A 41 -3.19 7.23 6.46
C THR A 41 -2.59 8.01 5.28
N PRO A 42 -3.09 9.22 4.96
CA PRO A 42 -2.46 10.10 3.98
C PRO A 42 -0.96 10.32 4.30
N GLY A 43 -0.07 10.09 3.31
CA GLY A 43 1.37 10.26 3.50
C GLY A 43 2.18 8.98 3.70
N VAL A 44 1.55 7.83 3.97
CA VAL A 44 2.25 6.55 4.19
C VAL A 44 2.92 5.98 2.93
N GLY A 45 2.48 6.37 1.73
CA GLY A 45 3.09 5.93 0.46
C GLY A 45 2.22 5.06 -0.42
N LYS A 46 0.91 5.01 -0.18
CA LYS A 46 -0.07 4.19 -0.91
C LYS A 46 0.07 4.25 -2.44
N THR A 47 0.10 5.46 -2.99
CA THR A 47 0.12 5.67 -4.45
C THR A 47 1.35 5.06 -5.11
N ALA A 48 2.54 5.24 -4.52
CA ALA A 48 3.78 4.66 -5.04
C ALA A 48 3.75 3.12 -4.97
N VAL A 49 3.28 2.59 -3.85
CA VAL A 49 3.16 1.13 -3.64
C VAL A 49 2.08 0.55 -4.54
N GLY A 50 0.92 1.20 -4.63
CA GLY A 50 -0.20 0.73 -5.45
C GLY A 50 0.13 0.67 -6.95
N LYS A 51 0.77 1.72 -7.49
CA LYS A 51 1.23 1.74 -8.89
C LYS A 51 2.23 0.62 -9.17
N LEU A 52 3.24 0.46 -8.33
CA LEU A 52 4.25 -0.58 -8.50
C LEU A 52 3.68 -1.99 -8.31
N LEU A 53 2.71 -2.17 -7.40
CA LEU A 53 2.01 -3.43 -7.22
C LEU A 53 1.19 -3.79 -8.46
N ALA A 54 0.45 -2.82 -9.01
CA ALA A 54 -0.33 -3.00 -10.22
C ALA A 54 0.56 -3.39 -11.42
N GLU A 55 1.68 -2.70 -11.62
CA GLU A 55 2.68 -3.02 -12.63
C GLU A 55 3.19 -4.46 -12.49
N ARG A 56 3.56 -4.88 -11.26
CA ARG A 56 4.07 -6.23 -10.99
C ARG A 56 3.05 -7.34 -11.21
N LEU A 57 1.77 -7.03 -11.07
CA LEU A 57 0.67 -7.97 -11.24
C LEU A 57 0.07 -7.92 -12.66
N GLY A 58 0.53 -7.03 -13.54
CA GLY A 58 -0.12 -6.77 -14.82
C GLY A 58 -1.59 -6.37 -14.64
N SER A 59 -1.90 -5.65 -13.56
CA SER A 59 -3.26 -5.27 -13.16
C SER A 59 -3.52 -3.80 -13.35
N GLU A 60 -4.78 -3.42 -13.36
CA GLU A 60 -5.18 -2.03 -13.46
C GLU A 60 -4.96 -1.30 -12.13
N PHE A 61 -4.49 -0.05 -12.19
CA PHE A 61 -4.35 0.82 -11.04
C PHE A 61 -5.44 1.89 -11.05
N LEU A 62 -6.18 1.96 -9.95
CA LEU A 62 -7.26 2.91 -9.74
C LEU A 62 -7.01 3.70 -8.46
N SER A 63 -6.95 5.03 -8.54
CA SER A 63 -6.81 5.92 -7.38
C SER A 63 -8.11 6.66 -7.13
N LEU A 64 -8.68 6.54 -5.92
CA LEU A 64 -9.88 7.29 -5.56
C LEU A 64 -9.67 8.80 -5.68
N GLY A 65 -8.52 9.29 -5.22
CA GLY A 65 -8.21 10.72 -5.27
C GLY A 65 -8.16 11.26 -6.70
N ASP A 66 -7.58 10.49 -7.62
CA ASP A 66 -7.54 10.85 -9.05
C ASP A 66 -8.93 10.78 -9.67
N LEU A 67 -9.71 9.75 -9.38
CA LEU A 67 -11.10 9.62 -9.87
C LEU A 67 -11.99 10.78 -9.43
N VAL A 68 -11.96 11.11 -8.13
CA VAL A 68 -12.73 12.23 -7.58
C VAL A 68 -12.39 13.53 -8.30
N LYS A 69 -11.10 13.75 -8.57
CA LYS A 69 -10.63 14.96 -9.25
C LYS A 69 -10.96 14.97 -10.74
N THR A 70 -10.69 13.88 -11.45
CA THR A 70 -10.80 13.84 -12.93
C THR A 70 -12.23 13.67 -13.42
N GLN A 71 -13.07 12.99 -12.63
CA GLN A 71 -14.47 12.73 -12.96
C GLN A 71 -15.44 13.71 -12.28
N GLY A 72 -14.91 14.70 -11.53
CA GLY A 72 -15.74 15.68 -10.82
C GLY A 72 -16.64 15.09 -9.74
N LEU A 73 -16.25 13.95 -9.11
CA LEU A 73 -17.05 13.24 -8.12
C LEU A 73 -16.93 13.87 -6.73
N HIS A 74 -17.15 15.18 -6.66
CA HIS A 74 -17.05 15.96 -5.43
C HIS A 74 -18.12 17.07 -5.37
N LYS A 75 -18.53 17.42 -4.15
CA LYS A 75 -19.51 18.50 -3.86
C LYS A 75 -18.85 19.86 -3.69
N GLY A 76 -17.52 19.95 -3.80
CA GLY A 76 -16.77 21.18 -3.65
C GLY A 76 -15.35 20.93 -3.13
N PHE A 77 -14.62 22.01 -2.90
CA PHE A 77 -13.28 21.98 -2.35
C PHE A 77 -13.24 22.69 -1.00
N ASP A 78 -12.90 21.96 0.05
CA ASP A 78 -12.66 22.55 1.38
C ASP A 78 -11.28 23.21 1.39
N ARG A 79 -11.27 24.56 1.40
CA ARG A 79 -10.04 25.36 1.44
C ARG A 79 -9.26 25.19 2.74
N ARG A 80 -9.95 24.95 3.87
CA ARG A 80 -9.34 24.77 5.19
C ARG A 80 -8.67 23.41 5.29
N ALA A 81 -9.37 22.36 4.90
CA ALA A 81 -8.84 21.02 4.83
C ALA A 81 -7.93 20.78 3.59
N ARG A 82 -7.93 21.72 2.62
CA ARG A 82 -7.21 21.61 1.34
C ARG A 82 -7.48 20.27 0.65
N SER A 83 -8.77 19.88 0.61
CA SER A 83 -9.21 18.59 0.03
C SER A 83 -10.59 18.73 -0.61
N TYR A 84 -10.88 17.85 -1.57
CA TYR A 84 -12.23 17.75 -2.14
C TYR A 84 -13.19 17.10 -1.14
N ILE A 85 -14.42 17.60 -1.09
CA ILE A 85 -15.54 17.00 -0.37
C ILE A 85 -16.13 15.94 -1.28
N ILE A 86 -15.85 14.67 -1.01
CA ILE A 86 -16.23 13.55 -1.86
C ILE A 86 -17.77 13.43 -1.96
N ASP A 87 -18.29 13.24 -3.16
CA ASP A 87 -19.68 12.81 -3.37
C ASP A 87 -19.73 11.27 -3.29
N GLU A 88 -19.86 10.75 -2.06
CA GLU A 88 -19.84 9.31 -1.80
C GLU A 88 -20.88 8.52 -2.61
N PRO A 89 -22.17 8.96 -2.75
CA PRO A 89 -23.13 8.30 -3.61
C PRO A 89 -22.69 8.20 -5.06
N ALA A 90 -22.19 9.30 -5.63
CA ALA A 90 -21.70 9.33 -7.02
C ALA A 90 -20.49 8.42 -7.22
N VAL A 91 -19.51 8.47 -6.30
CA VAL A 91 -18.34 7.58 -6.31
C VAL A 91 -18.76 6.11 -6.21
N ARG A 92 -19.68 5.78 -5.31
CA ARG A 92 -20.20 4.41 -5.13
C ARG A 92 -20.88 3.89 -6.39
N TRP A 93 -21.74 4.71 -7.01
CA TRP A 93 -22.40 4.35 -8.25
C TRP A 93 -21.41 4.08 -9.37
N MET A 94 -20.46 4.98 -9.57
CA MET A 94 -19.42 4.85 -10.59
C MET A 94 -18.53 3.61 -10.36
N LEU A 95 -18.04 3.41 -9.14
CA LEU A 95 -17.17 2.26 -8.81
C LEU A 95 -17.90 0.93 -8.98
N ASN A 96 -19.17 0.84 -8.59
CA ASN A 96 -19.95 -0.39 -8.75
C ASN A 96 -20.17 -0.73 -10.24
N GLY A 97 -20.45 0.27 -11.08
CA GLY A 97 -20.52 0.10 -12.53
C GLY A 97 -19.16 -0.38 -13.09
N TYR A 98 -18.11 0.33 -12.75
CA TYR A 98 -16.76 0.02 -13.18
C TYR A 98 -16.31 -1.41 -12.79
N LEU A 99 -16.50 -1.81 -11.53
CA LEU A 99 -16.15 -3.16 -11.05
C LEU A 99 -17.02 -4.24 -11.69
N LYS A 100 -18.27 -3.93 -12.03
CA LYS A 100 -19.16 -4.86 -12.74
C LYS A 100 -18.66 -5.11 -14.18
N ASP A 101 -18.24 -4.05 -14.87
CA ASP A 101 -17.78 -4.13 -16.25
C ASP A 101 -16.38 -4.74 -16.41
N HIS A 102 -15.59 -4.74 -15.31
CA HIS A 102 -14.22 -5.23 -15.27
C HIS A 102 -14.03 -6.46 -14.37
N ARG A 103 -15.04 -7.32 -14.25
CA ARG A 103 -15.03 -8.50 -13.35
C ARG A 103 -13.89 -9.48 -13.61
N GLU A 104 -13.42 -9.56 -14.87
CA GLU A 104 -12.34 -10.45 -15.28
C GLU A 104 -10.94 -9.84 -15.06
N LYS A 105 -10.87 -8.56 -14.69
CA LYS A 105 -9.62 -7.85 -14.49
C LYS A 105 -9.26 -7.77 -13.01
N ARG A 106 -7.98 -7.95 -12.71
CA ARG A 106 -7.45 -7.63 -11.39
C ARG A 106 -7.26 -6.12 -11.28
N ILE A 107 -7.67 -5.57 -10.13
CA ILE A 107 -7.61 -4.13 -9.87
C ILE A 107 -6.85 -3.90 -8.56
N VAL A 108 -5.86 -3.01 -8.59
CA VAL A 108 -5.25 -2.41 -7.39
C VAL A 108 -5.91 -1.05 -7.18
N PHE A 109 -6.72 -0.96 -6.12
CA PHE A 109 -7.47 0.25 -5.78
C PHE A 109 -6.80 1.01 -4.63
N GLU A 110 -6.34 2.22 -4.87
CA GLU A 110 -5.72 3.08 -3.88
C GLU A 110 -6.72 4.05 -3.27
N THR A 111 -6.83 4.04 -1.94
CA THR A 111 -7.69 4.98 -1.20
C THR A 111 -7.22 5.13 0.24
N HIS A 112 -7.61 6.22 0.91
CA HIS A 112 -7.40 6.38 2.35
C HIS A 112 -8.63 5.92 3.18
N SER A 113 -9.80 5.82 2.56
CA SER A 113 -11.04 5.33 3.16
C SER A 113 -11.92 4.70 2.08
N PHE A 114 -12.54 3.58 2.38
CA PHE A 114 -13.42 2.87 1.46
C PHE A 114 -14.71 2.35 2.11
N ASN A 115 -14.86 2.53 3.41
CA ASN A 115 -15.98 2.01 4.19
C ASN A 115 -17.35 2.52 3.73
N SER A 116 -17.41 3.76 3.24
CA SER A 116 -18.66 4.37 2.72
C SER A 116 -18.87 4.19 1.21
N ILE A 117 -17.84 3.78 0.47
CA ILE A 117 -17.87 3.76 -1.01
C ILE A 117 -17.80 2.37 -1.63
N LEU A 118 -17.29 1.38 -0.92
CA LEU A 118 -17.21 0.01 -1.40
C LEU A 118 -18.01 -0.93 -0.52
N HIS A 119 -18.83 -1.76 -1.16
CA HIS A 119 -19.44 -2.91 -0.49
C HIS A 119 -18.52 -4.12 -0.59
N LYS A 120 -18.49 -4.92 0.48
CA LYS A 120 -17.74 -6.17 0.52
C LYS A 120 -18.18 -7.09 -0.63
N THR A 121 -17.25 -7.41 -1.53
CA THR A 121 -17.44 -8.39 -2.61
C THR A 121 -16.52 -9.60 -2.44
N HIS A 122 -16.81 -10.69 -3.16
CA HIS A 122 -15.91 -11.83 -3.23
C HIS A 122 -14.59 -11.42 -3.92
N GLY A 123 -13.47 -11.98 -3.47
CA GLY A 123 -12.15 -11.71 -4.06
C GLY A 123 -11.55 -10.34 -3.71
N MET A 124 -12.11 -9.60 -2.74
CA MET A 124 -11.59 -8.32 -2.27
C MET A 124 -10.76 -8.50 -1.00
N VAL A 125 -9.58 -7.88 -0.96
CA VAL A 125 -8.72 -7.78 0.24
C VAL A 125 -8.22 -6.36 0.42
N ALA A 126 -7.84 -5.99 1.66
CA ALA A 126 -7.18 -4.73 1.95
C ALA A 126 -5.75 -4.98 2.44
N VAL A 127 -4.82 -4.20 1.93
CA VAL A 127 -3.45 -4.04 2.43
C VAL A 127 -3.36 -2.67 3.07
N VAL A 128 -3.23 -2.65 4.39
CA VAL A 128 -3.12 -1.43 5.19
C VAL A 128 -1.65 -1.12 5.41
N LEU A 129 -1.18 -0.04 4.82
CA LEU A 129 0.18 0.45 5.04
C LEU A 129 0.22 1.30 6.31
N ARG A 130 1.07 0.91 7.24
CA ARG A 130 1.34 1.62 8.50
C ARG A 130 2.67 2.37 8.39
N LEU A 131 2.80 3.48 9.10
CA LEU A 131 4.03 4.25 9.08
C LEU A 131 4.29 4.85 10.46
N ASP A 132 5.53 4.78 10.93
CA ASP A 132 5.93 5.44 12.17
C ASP A 132 5.43 6.90 12.22
N PRO A 133 4.69 7.30 13.27
CA PRO A 133 4.06 8.62 13.39
C PRO A 133 5.01 9.81 13.22
N LEU A 134 6.26 9.70 13.71
CA LEU A 134 7.26 10.76 13.52
C LEU A 134 7.77 10.81 12.08
N VAL A 135 7.86 9.67 11.41
CA VAL A 135 8.22 9.62 9.99
C VAL A 135 7.08 10.21 9.16
N LEU A 136 5.82 9.88 9.50
CA LEU A 136 4.63 10.46 8.86
C LEU A 136 4.60 11.98 9.00
N ALA A 137 4.75 12.49 10.22
CA ALA A 137 4.79 13.93 10.50
C ALA A 137 5.85 14.65 9.65
N ARG A 138 7.06 14.09 9.56
CA ARG A 138 8.14 14.66 8.73
C ARG A 138 7.79 14.68 7.25
N ARG A 139 7.18 13.60 6.72
CA ARG A 139 6.74 13.53 5.31
C ARG A 139 5.67 14.57 5.00
N LEU A 140 4.68 14.74 5.89
CA LEU A 140 3.60 15.71 5.71
C LEU A 140 4.10 17.16 5.85
N LYS A 141 5.03 17.41 6.77
CA LYS A 141 5.71 18.70 6.89
C LYS A 141 6.48 19.06 5.61
N GLY A 142 7.19 18.11 5.04
CA GLY A 142 7.90 18.29 3.75
C GLY A 142 6.98 18.56 2.56
N ARG A 143 5.67 18.28 2.68
CA ARG A 143 4.62 18.64 1.70
C ARG A 143 3.95 19.98 2.02
N ASN A 144 4.46 20.74 2.97
CA ASN A 144 3.90 22.02 3.42
C ASN A 144 2.43 21.92 3.88
N TRP A 145 2.08 20.82 4.55
CA TRP A 145 0.74 20.70 5.13
C TRP A 145 0.62 21.56 6.40
N PRO A 146 -0.58 22.11 6.69
CA PRO A 146 -0.83 22.83 7.95
C PRO A 146 -0.57 21.92 9.16
N LYS A 147 -0.02 22.49 10.24
CA LYS A 147 0.32 21.73 11.46
C LYS A 147 -0.87 20.92 12.01
N LEU A 148 -2.05 21.54 12.08
CA LEU A 148 -3.26 20.86 12.54
C LEU A 148 -3.57 19.63 11.66
N LYS A 149 -3.51 19.78 10.33
CA LYS A 149 -3.74 18.67 9.41
C LYS A 149 -2.66 17.57 9.52
N ILE A 150 -1.43 17.93 9.83
CA ILE A 150 -0.37 16.95 10.13
C ILE A 150 -0.76 16.17 11.38
N TRP A 151 -1.18 16.86 12.44
CA TRP A 151 -1.57 16.22 13.69
C TRP A 151 -2.78 15.30 13.51
N GLU A 152 -3.84 15.73 12.86
CA GLU A 152 -5.02 14.89 12.56
C GLU A 152 -4.64 13.57 11.87
N ASN A 153 -3.71 13.60 10.92
CA ASN A 153 -3.25 12.39 10.25
C ASN A 153 -2.34 11.52 11.13
N VAL A 154 -1.49 12.14 11.94
CA VAL A 154 -0.64 11.42 12.91
C VAL A 154 -1.50 10.77 13.98
N GLU A 155 -2.52 11.44 14.47
CA GLU A 155 -3.48 10.88 15.42
C GLU A 155 -4.25 9.71 14.83
N ALA A 156 -4.75 9.83 13.58
CA ALA A 156 -5.41 8.73 12.86
C ALA A 156 -4.49 7.51 12.70
N GLU A 157 -3.18 7.73 12.51
CA GLU A 157 -2.19 6.65 12.44
C GLU A 157 -1.93 6.03 13.81
N LEU A 158 -1.87 6.83 14.88
CA LEU A 158 -1.69 6.36 16.26
C LEU A 158 -2.80 5.43 16.71
N ILE A 159 -4.05 5.77 16.38
CA ILE A 159 -5.24 5.00 16.78
C ILE A 159 -5.65 3.93 15.76
N ASP A 160 -4.79 3.61 14.80
CA ASP A 160 -5.01 2.53 13.82
C ASP A 160 -6.28 2.69 12.96
N LEU A 161 -6.73 3.94 12.71
CA LEU A 161 -8.03 4.22 12.11
C LEU A 161 -8.24 3.48 10.78
N SER A 162 -7.28 3.53 9.86
CA SER A 162 -7.38 2.83 8.57
C SER A 162 -7.44 1.31 8.70
N LEU A 163 -6.76 0.75 9.72
CA LEU A 163 -6.81 -0.68 10.02
C LEU A 163 -8.17 -1.06 10.59
N TYR A 164 -8.66 -0.31 11.59
CA TYR A 164 -9.97 -0.54 12.20
C TYR A 164 -11.08 -0.53 11.15
N ASP A 165 -11.11 0.49 10.28
CA ASP A 165 -12.10 0.59 9.20
C ASP A 165 -12.01 -0.60 8.24
N SER A 166 -10.80 -1.03 7.88
CA SER A 166 -10.58 -2.17 7.01
C SER A 166 -11.10 -3.47 7.62
N LEU A 167 -10.80 -3.69 8.91
CA LEU A 167 -11.26 -4.87 9.65
C LEU A 167 -12.78 -4.90 9.80
N LYS A 168 -13.41 -3.75 10.04
CA LYS A 168 -14.86 -3.61 10.14
C LYS A 168 -15.58 -3.99 8.84
N VAL A 169 -15.04 -3.58 7.69
CA VAL A 169 -15.66 -3.84 6.38
C VAL A 169 -15.38 -5.25 5.88
N LEU A 170 -14.13 -5.71 5.93
CA LEU A 170 -13.71 -6.94 5.26
C LEU A 170 -13.53 -8.13 6.21
N GLY A 171 -13.30 -7.86 7.50
CA GLY A 171 -12.97 -8.88 8.49
C GLY A 171 -11.51 -9.34 8.43
N LYS A 172 -11.04 -9.95 9.52
CA LYS A 172 -9.62 -10.30 9.76
C LYS A 172 -8.97 -11.13 8.65
N ARG A 173 -9.70 -12.03 8.00
CA ARG A 173 -9.15 -12.93 6.97
C ARG A 173 -8.79 -12.21 5.65
N ARG A 174 -9.29 -11.00 5.44
CA ARG A 174 -9.14 -10.23 4.20
C ARG A 174 -8.37 -8.93 4.38
N VAL A 175 -7.78 -8.72 5.54
CA VAL A 175 -6.98 -7.54 5.84
C VAL A 175 -5.55 -7.97 6.11
N TYR A 176 -4.61 -7.31 5.50
CA TYR A 176 -3.17 -7.49 5.67
C TYR A 176 -2.57 -6.16 6.09
N GLU A 177 -1.81 -6.16 7.15
CA GLU A 177 -1.16 -4.96 7.65
C GLU A 177 0.34 -5.05 7.40
N ILE A 178 0.94 -3.95 6.94
CA ILE A 178 2.35 -3.88 6.56
C ILE A 178 2.97 -2.60 7.10
N ASP A 179 4.01 -2.74 7.91
CA ASP A 179 4.81 -1.61 8.36
C ASP A 179 5.70 -1.11 7.21
N ALA A 180 5.47 0.13 6.78
CA ALA A 180 6.20 0.80 5.71
C ALA A 180 7.41 1.61 6.22
N THR A 181 7.66 1.60 7.54
CA THR A 181 8.75 2.38 8.14
C THR A 181 10.11 1.90 7.63
N GLY A 182 10.88 2.82 7.05
CA GLY A 182 12.22 2.53 6.55
C GLY A 182 12.29 1.66 5.29
N LYS A 183 11.14 1.29 4.70
CA LYS A 183 11.08 0.40 3.53
C LYS A 183 10.89 1.19 2.22
N SER A 184 11.54 0.73 1.16
CA SER A 184 11.30 1.22 -0.20
C SER A 184 9.99 0.64 -0.75
N PRO A 185 9.35 1.31 -1.74
CA PRO A 185 8.15 0.78 -2.40
C PRO A 185 8.36 -0.64 -2.97
N GLY A 186 9.52 -0.94 -3.52
CA GLY A 186 9.85 -2.27 -4.06
C GLY A 186 9.91 -3.36 -2.98
N ASN A 187 10.42 -3.03 -1.78
CA ASN A 187 10.43 -3.96 -0.65
C ASN A 187 9.01 -4.20 -0.13
N LEU A 188 8.20 -3.14 -0.05
CA LEU A 188 6.80 -3.24 0.36
C LEU A 188 5.98 -4.11 -0.60
N VAL A 189 6.12 -3.90 -1.91
CA VAL A 189 5.43 -4.73 -2.91
C VAL A 189 5.83 -6.19 -2.79
N ARG A 190 7.12 -6.48 -2.57
CA ARG A 190 7.58 -7.86 -2.36
C ARG A 190 6.94 -8.50 -1.12
N GLU A 191 6.87 -7.76 -0.02
CA GLU A 191 6.24 -8.20 1.22
C GLU A 191 4.72 -8.42 1.04
N ILE A 192 4.04 -7.49 0.37
CA ILE A 192 2.62 -7.60 0.01
C ILE A 192 2.36 -8.90 -0.76
N LEU A 193 3.13 -9.18 -1.80
CA LEU A 193 2.97 -10.39 -2.60
C LEU A 193 3.16 -11.66 -1.76
N ILE A 194 4.13 -11.67 -0.84
CA ILE A 194 4.36 -12.81 0.06
C ILE A 194 3.14 -13.04 0.97
N VAL A 195 2.59 -11.99 1.59
CA VAL A 195 1.47 -12.17 2.52
C VAL A 195 0.18 -12.53 1.80
N LEU A 196 -0.05 -11.99 0.61
CA LEU A 196 -1.20 -12.35 -0.23
C LEU A 196 -1.15 -13.83 -0.65
N HIS A 197 0.01 -14.35 -1.05
CA HIS A 197 0.18 -15.76 -1.37
C HIS A 197 -0.01 -16.68 -0.16
N LYS A 198 0.39 -16.24 1.04
CA LYS A 198 0.18 -17.03 2.26
C LYS A 198 -1.28 -17.12 2.70
N GLY A 199 -2.14 -16.20 2.28
CA GLY A 199 -3.58 -16.20 2.56
C GLY A 199 -3.96 -16.07 4.04
N LYS A 200 -3.00 -15.82 4.92
CA LYS A 200 -3.20 -15.72 6.37
C LYS A 200 -3.53 -14.30 6.77
N GLY A 201 -4.69 -13.76 6.53
CA GLY A 201 -5.07 -12.39 6.89
C GLY A 201 -4.48 -11.82 8.19
N TRP A 202 -5.05 -10.76 8.69
CA TRP A 202 -4.52 -10.01 9.84
C TRP A 202 -4.42 -10.84 11.13
N SER A 203 -3.33 -10.65 11.89
CA SER A 203 -3.05 -11.24 13.20
C SER A 203 -2.46 -10.20 14.14
N MET A 204 -2.94 -10.14 15.38
CA MET A 204 -2.44 -9.20 16.40
C MET A 204 -0.94 -9.30 16.73
N LYS A 205 -0.27 -10.36 16.31
CA LYS A 205 1.14 -10.61 16.71
C LYS A 205 2.20 -9.87 15.89
N SER A 206 1.82 -9.17 14.84
CA SER A 206 2.77 -8.57 13.87
C SER A 206 2.77 -7.05 13.79
N LEU A 207 2.18 -6.35 14.74
CA LEU A 207 1.78 -4.96 14.58
C LEU A 207 2.67 -3.96 15.28
N PRO A 208 2.98 -2.83 14.65
CA PRO A 208 3.45 -1.68 15.40
C PRO A 208 2.28 -1.11 16.20
N ASN A 209 2.26 -1.35 17.51
CA ASN A 209 1.37 -0.63 18.42
C ASN A 209 1.99 0.75 18.70
N TRP A 210 1.56 1.74 17.93
CA TRP A 210 2.13 3.09 18.06
C TRP A 210 1.79 3.75 19.39
N LEU A 211 0.67 3.41 20.05
CA LEU A 211 0.31 3.93 21.36
C LEU A 211 1.20 3.39 22.50
N GLU A 212 1.78 2.19 22.33
CA GLU A 212 2.80 1.71 23.27
C GLU A 212 4.14 2.44 23.10
N LYS A 213 4.43 2.90 21.87
CA LYS A 213 5.70 3.56 21.54
C LYS A 213 5.68 5.06 21.78
N TYR A 214 4.53 5.71 21.61
CA TYR A 214 4.38 7.16 21.65
C TYR A 214 3.28 7.61 22.59
N ASP A 215 3.60 8.55 23.47
CA ASP A 215 2.61 9.34 24.21
C ASP A 215 1.98 10.37 23.27
N PRO A 216 0.64 10.34 23.04
CA PRO A 216 -0.03 11.25 22.12
C PRO A 216 0.12 12.72 22.53
N VAL A 217 0.12 13.01 23.84
CA VAL A 217 0.23 14.39 24.36
C VAL A 217 1.63 14.95 24.08
N LEU A 218 2.66 14.16 24.33
CA LEU A 218 4.05 14.57 24.04
C LEU A 218 4.28 14.72 22.54
N LEU A 219 3.69 13.83 21.75
CA LEU A 219 3.83 13.87 20.29
C LEU A 219 3.10 15.08 19.69
N SER A 220 1.89 15.42 20.19
CA SER A 220 1.14 16.60 19.74
C SER A 220 1.92 17.90 19.95
N ARG A 221 2.53 18.06 21.13
CA ARG A 221 3.38 19.24 21.46
C ARG A 221 4.58 19.40 20.53
N ARG A 222 5.07 18.32 19.91
CA ARG A 222 6.20 18.36 18.95
C ARG A 222 5.75 18.74 17.54
N ILE A 223 4.47 18.57 17.23
CA ILE A 223 3.92 18.77 15.88
C ILE A 223 3.19 20.11 15.78
N LEU A 224 2.37 20.45 16.77
CA LEU A 224 1.62 21.70 16.86
C LEU A 224 2.49 22.85 17.36
#